data_4dee874f83ad92be04881c088ce179cd
#
_entry.id   4dee874f83ad92be04881c088ce179cd
#
_cell.length_a   1.000
_cell.length_b   1.000
_cell.length_c   1.000
_cell.angle_alpha   90.00
_cell.angle_beta   90.00
_cell.angle_gamma   90.00
#
_symmetry.space_group_name_H-M   'P 1'
#
loop_
_entity.id
_entity.type
_entity.pdbx_description
1 polymer ?
#
loop_
_entity_poly.entity_id
_entity_poly.type
_entity_poly.pdbx_seq_one_letter_code
_entity_poly.pdbx_strand_id
1 'polypeptide(L)'
;MRFNGFALVTSALVLAACGGEKKAETTPAAEPAAAPAAAPAMASPAAAAPAAAAGAAAPITGKTVEIKMIGDDKGYRFEPANVTISAGDGLKFVVVGGGPHNVAFDGTKLAADQKAQLDANMGADKMGELSSAMKMNAGDAITVSFGGMKPGAYAYNCTPHLAMGMKGVITVK
;
A
#
# COMPACT_ATOMS: atom_id res chain seq x y z
N MET A 1 41.10 -15.95 -30.19
CA MET A 1 40.73 -16.32 -31.58
C MET A 1 39.34 -16.88 -31.57
N ARG A 2 38.44 -16.24 -32.12
CA ARG A 2 37.40 -16.40 -33.14
C ARG A 2 36.21 -15.52 -32.81
N PHE A 3 36.12 -14.50 -33.65
CA PHE A 3 34.96 -13.64 -33.91
C PHE A 3 33.90 -14.46 -34.67
N ASN A 4 32.64 -14.14 -34.49
CA ASN A 4 31.53 -14.13 -35.43
C ASN A 4 30.29 -13.74 -34.63
N GLY A 5 29.43 -12.84 -35.00
CA GLY A 5 29.16 -12.12 -36.22
C GLY A 5 27.69 -11.71 -36.15
N PHE A 6 27.45 -10.43 -36.19
CA PHE A 6 26.41 -9.72 -36.94
C PHE A 6 25.06 -10.42 -37.19
N ALA A 7 23.98 -9.81 -36.76
CA ALA A 7 22.76 -9.62 -37.55
C ALA A 7 21.93 -8.44 -37.06
N LEU A 8 22.06 -7.33 -37.77
CA LEU A 8 21.13 -6.22 -37.85
C LEU A 8 19.90 -6.69 -38.64
N VAL A 9 18.70 -6.49 -38.09
CA VAL A 9 17.47 -6.49 -38.90
C VAL A 9 16.76 -5.19 -38.63
N THR A 10 16.92 -4.28 -39.55
CA THR A 10 16.08 -3.11 -39.80
C THR A 10 14.84 -3.55 -40.54
N SER A 11 13.66 -3.17 -40.10
CA SER A 11 12.47 -3.14 -40.94
C SER A 11 11.64 -1.91 -40.66
N ALA A 12 11.40 -1.24 -41.76
CA ALA A 12 10.82 0.09 -41.94
C ALA A 12 9.30 0.12 -41.83
N LEU A 13 8.84 1.31 -41.48
CA LEU A 13 7.66 2.07 -41.90
C LEU A 13 6.52 1.35 -42.65
N VAL A 14 5.29 1.61 -42.21
CA VAL A 14 4.20 2.05 -43.05
C VAL A 14 3.32 3.05 -42.32
N LEU A 15 3.29 4.28 -42.83
CA LEU A 15 2.25 5.29 -42.64
C LEU A 15 1.03 4.93 -43.49
N ALA A 16 -0.16 5.07 -42.96
CA ALA A 16 -1.35 5.29 -43.75
C ALA A 16 -2.26 6.31 -43.03
N ALA A 17 -2.29 7.48 -43.62
CA ALA A 17 -3.26 8.55 -43.38
C ALA A 17 -4.46 8.36 -44.30
N CYS A 18 -5.66 8.75 -43.86
CA CYS A 18 -6.80 9.28 -44.58
C CYS A 18 -7.95 9.35 -43.56
N GLY A 19 -8.56 10.48 -43.18
CA GLY A 19 -9.11 11.52 -44.03
C GLY A 19 -10.61 11.32 -44.17
N GLY A 20 -11.45 12.21 -43.63
CA GLY A 20 -12.86 12.18 -43.84
C GLY A 20 -13.67 13.09 -42.92
N GLU A 21 -13.68 14.40 -43.21
CA GLU A 21 -14.70 15.37 -42.78
C GLU A 21 -16.07 15.07 -43.39
N LYS A 22 -17.16 15.36 -42.66
CA LYS A 22 -18.41 16.01 -43.12
C LYS A 22 -19.30 16.27 -41.90
N LYS A 23 -19.45 17.44 -41.52
CA LYS A 23 -20.31 18.62 -41.54
C LYS A 23 -21.74 18.39 -42.09
N ALA A 24 -22.73 18.78 -41.29
CA ALA A 24 -23.98 19.47 -41.46
C ALA A 24 -24.91 19.16 -40.28
N GLU A 25 -25.22 20.07 -39.40
CA GLU A 25 -26.14 21.22 -39.44
C GLU A 25 -27.59 20.81 -39.77
N THR A 26 -28.47 20.92 -38.77
CA THR A 26 -29.69 21.77 -38.76
C THR A 26 -30.53 21.51 -37.49
N THR A 27 -30.76 22.58 -36.75
CA THR A 27 -31.91 22.87 -35.86
C THR A 27 -33.09 23.33 -36.73
N PRO A 28 -34.42 23.45 -36.36
CA PRO A 28 -34.93 23.89 -35.05
C PRO A 28 -36.29 23.32 -34.58
N ALA A 29 -36.61 23.63 -33.33
CA ALA A 29 -37.86 24.06 -32.72
C ALA A 29 -39.14 23.21 -32.77
N ALA A 30 -39.64 22.92 -31.60
CA ALA A 30 -40.93 23.41 -31.07
C ALA A 30 -41.20 22.84 -29.66
N GLU A 31 -41.35 23.75 -28.72
CA GLU A 31 -42.15 23.65 -27.49
C GLU A 31 -43.64 23.90 -27.85
N PRO A 32 -44.70 23.66 -27.03
CA PRO A 32 -44.76 23.57 -25.56
C PRO A 32 -45.79 22.56 -25.00
N ALA A 33 -45.81 22.43 -23.69
CA ALA A 33 -47.00 22.49 -22.81
C ALA A 33 -47.08 21.45 -21.69
N ALA A 34 -46.95 22.01 -20.50
CA ALA A 34 -47.77 21.83 -19.30
C ALA A 34 -47.71 20.52 -18.49
N ALA A 35 -47.26 20.73 -17.29
CA ALA A 35 -47.29 19.94 -16.06
C ALA A 35 -48.72 19.50 -15.63
N PRO A 36 -48.86 18.57 -14.65
CA PRO A 36 -48.65 18.96 -13.26
C PRO A 36 -47.96 17.93 -12.35
N ALA A 37 -47.30 18.53 -11.40
CA ALA A 37 -46.82 18.09 -10.11
C ALA A 37 -47.30 16.71 -9.55
N ALA A 38 -46.36 15.86 -9.28
CA ALA A 38 -46.43 14.90 -8.17
C ALA A 38 -45.26 15.20 -7.22
N ALA A 39 -45.58 15.42 -5.97
CA ALA A 39 -44.67 15.78 -4.90
C ALA A 39 -43.53 14.79 -4.74
N PRO A 40 -42.31 15.24 -4.49
CA PRO A 40 -41.21 14.33 -4.14
C PRO A 40 -41.43 13.78 -2.74
N ALA A 41 -41.55 12.45 -2.66
CA ALA A 41 -41.32 11.74 -1.43
C ALA A 41 -39.94 12.11 -0.94
N MET A 42 -39.86 12.73 0.22
CA MET A 42 -38.60 12.98 0.94
C MET A 42 -37.93 11.64 1.22
N ALA A 43 -36.97 11.26 0.38
CA ALA A 43 -35.99 10.28 0.74
C ALA A 43 -35.19 10.88 1.90
N SER A 44 -35.42 10.33 3.09
CA SER A 44 -34.54 10.54 4.25
C SER A 44 -33.08 10.39 3.78
N PRO A 45 -32.19 11.34 4.07
CA PRO A 45 -30.79 11.12 3.79
C PRO A 45 -30.36 9.93 4.63
N ALA A 46 -30.00 8.83 3.96
CA ALA A 46 -29.23 7.76 4.57
C ALA A 46 -28.04 8.45 5.25
N ALA A 47 -27.99 8.40 6.56
CA ALA A 47 -26.88 8.86 7.34
C ALA A 47 -25.64 8.22 6.73
N ALA A 48 -24.83 9.03 6.07
CA ALA A 48 -23.49 8.64 5.69
C ALA A 48 -22.81 8.17 6.98
N ALA A 49 -22.47 6.90 7.05
CA ALA A 49 -21.62 6.40 8.10
C ALA A 49 -20.41 7.34 8.17
N PRO A 50 -20.01 7.81 9.35
CA PRO A 50 -18.86 8.69 9.45
C PRO A 50 -17.69 7.98 8.75
N ALA A 51 -17.14 8.62 7.74
CA ALA A 51 -15.86 8.22 7.19
C ALA A 51 -14.94 8.08 8.40
N ALA A 52 -14.44 6.86 8.64
CA ALA A 52 -13.52 6.63 9.73
C ALA A 52 -12.41 7.65 9.55
N ALA A 53 -12.34 8.60 10.46
CA ALA A 53 -11.25 9.55 10.51
C ALA A 53 -9.97 8.70 10.46
N ALA A 54 -9.02 9.06 9.59
CA ALA A 54 -7.73 8.41 9.55
C ALA A 54 -7.24 8.28 10.98
N GLY A 55 -7.14 7.05 11.49
CA GLY A 55 -6.95 6.81 12.90
C GLY A 55 -5.70 7.55 13.37
N ALA A 56 -5.79 8.26 14.48
CA ALA A 56 -4.59 8.76 15.14
C ALA A 56 -3.73 7.55 15.51
N ALA A 57 -2.40 7.68 15.40
CA ALA A 57 -1.49 6.62 15.82
C ALA A 57 -1.77 6.27 17.30
N ALA A 58 -2.11 5.02 17.55
CA ALA A 58 -2.35 4.55 18.91
C ALA A 58 -1.01 4.30 19.61
N PRO A 59 -0.87 4.73 20.89
CA PRO A 59 0.39 4.57 21.61
C PRO A 59 0.71 3.10 21.90
N ILE A 60 2.00 2.80 22.05
CA ILE A 60 2.45 1.53 22.60
C ILE A 60 2.17 1.55 24.09
N THR A 61 1.31 0.66 24.58
CA THR A 61 0.94 0.55 25.99
C THR A 61 1.49 -0.72 26.64
N GLY A 62 1.92 -1.67 25.82
CA GLY A 62 2.52 -2.92 26.21
C GLY A 62 4.04 -2.92 26.06
N LYS A 63 4.60 -4.10 25.82
CA LYS A 63 6.04 -4.29 25.60
C LYS A 63 6.44 -3.96 24.16
N THR A 64 7.71 -3.67 23.95
CA THR A 64 8.31 -3.57 22.62
C THR A 64 9.16 -4.80 22.33
N VAL A 65 8.89 -5.46 21.21
CA VAL A 65 9.66 -6.62 20.73
C VAL A 65 10.57 -6.16 19.60
N GLU A 66 11.84 -6.52 19.65
CA GLU A 66 12.81 -6.20 18.60
C GLU A 66 12.83 -7.28 17.52
N ILE A 67 12.88 -6.83 16.27
CA ILE A 67 13.07 -7.65 15.07
C ILE A 67 14.27 -7.09 14.30
N LYS A 68 15.25 -7.93 14.02
CA LYS A 68 16.42 -7.54 13.25
C LYS A 68 16.13 -7.63 11.75
N MET A 69 16.60 -6.66 11.00
CA MET A 69 16.62 -6.65 9.53
C MET A 69 18.05 -6.94 9.07
N ILE A 70 18.24 -8.08 8.45
CA ILE A 70 19.57 -8.64 8.19
C ILE A 70 19.73 -8.94 6.69
N GLY A 71 20.84 -8.47 6.12
CA GLY A 71 21.35 -8.92 4.83
C GLY A 71 22.80 -9.33 5.00
N ASP A 72 23.10 -10.61 4.81
CA ASP A 72 24.42 -11.21 4.94
C ASP A 72 24.60 -12.35 3.92
N ASP A 73 25.68 -13.13 4.03
CA ASP A 73 25.97 -14.27 3.15
C ASP A 73 24.87 -15.35 3.14
N LYS A 74 24.02 -15.38 4.16
CA LYS A 74 22.88 -16.29 4.26
C LYS A 74 21.61 -15.73 3.61
N GLY A 75 21.66 -14.49 3.10
CA GLY A 75 20.58 -13.81 2.44
C GLY A 75 19.88 -12.77 3.30
N TYR A 76 18.72 -12.31 2.81
CA TYR A 76 17.93 -11.24 3.44
C TYR A 76 16.81 -11.82 4.29
N ARG A 77 16.71 -11.39 5.54
CA ARG A 77 15.69 -11.92 6.46
C ARG A 77 15.36 -10.96 7.60
N PHE A 78 14.19 -11.16 8.17
CA PHE A 78 13.84 -10.67 9.51
C PHE A 78 14.18 -11.73 10.55
N GLU A 79 14.64 -11.30 11.71
CA GLU A 79 14.96 -12.24 12.80
C GLU A 79 14.48 -11.68 14.16
N PRO A 80 13.49 -12.34 14.79
CA PRO A 80 12.68 -13.44 14.27
C PRO A 80 11.73 -12.98 13.15
N ALA A 81 11.46 -13.84 12.14
CA ALA A 81 10.56 -13.53 11.05
C ALA A 81 9.08 -13.59 11.47
N ASN A 82 8.76 -14.47 12.42
CA ASN A 82 7.41 -14.63 12.95
C ASN A 82 7.40 -14.35 14.45
N VAL A 83 6.47 -13.50 14.87
CA VAL A 83 6.32 -13.11 16.29
C VAL A 83 4.85 -13.16 16.70
N THR A 84 4.63 -13.44 17.98
CA THR A 84 3.31 -13.31 18.61
C THR A 84 3.37 -12.23 19.67
N ILE A 85 2.45 -11.28 19.60
CA ILE A 85 2.33 -10.13 20.47
C ILE A 85 0.91 -9.97 20.98
N SER A 86 0.69 -9.09 21.93
CA SER A 86 -0.63 -8.65 22.39
C SER A 86 -1.02 -7.33 21.73
N ALA A 87 -2.33 -7.06 21.64
CA ALA A 87 -2.78 -5.73 21.27
C ALA A 87 -2.22 -4.68 22.26
N GLY A 88 -1.69 -3.59 21.72
CA GLY A 88 -0.99 -2.57 22.52
C GLY A 88 0.52 -2.73 22.63
N ASP A 89 1.09 -3.87 22.24
CA ASP A 89 2.53 -4.03 22.11
C ASP A 89 3.08 -3.19 20.94
N GLY A 90 4.39 -3.01 20.91
CA GLY A 90 5.12 -2.38 19.82
C GLY A 90 6.13 -3.32 19.19
N LEU A 91 6.47 -3.07 17.94
CA LEU A 91 7.59 -3.72 17.26
C LEU A 91 8.63 -2.69 16.86
N LYS A 92 9.90 -2.99 17.13
CA LYS A 92 11.05 -2.20 16.72
C LYS A 92 11.88 -3.03 15.76
N PHE A 93 11.87 -2.64 14.49
CA PHE A 93 12.70 -3.25 13.46
C PHE A 93 14.03 -2.51 13.38
N VAL A 94 15.13 -3.21 13.56
CA VAL A 94 16.48 -2.63 13.60
C VAL A 94 17.32 -3.17 12.45
N VAL A 95 17.93 -2.29 11.67
CA VAL A 95 18.89 -2.68 10.63
C VAL A 95 20.16 -3.19 11.27
N VAL A 96 20.54 -4.40 10.93
CA VAL A 96 21.84 -4.99 11.34
C VAL A 96 22.85 -4.85 10.21
N GLY A 97 22.42 -5.04 8.97
CA GLY A 97 23.27 -4.89 7.79
C GLY A 97 22.52 -5.25 6.51
N GLY A 98 23.16 -5.02 5.35
CA GLY A 98 22.60 -5.38 4.04
C GLY A 98 21.45 -4.48 3.56
N GLY A 99 21.39 -3.22 4.04
CA GLY A 99 20.40 -2.26 3.57
C GLY A 99 20.44 -2.00 2.06
N PRO A 100 19.42 -1.30 1.49
CA PRO A 100 18.30 -0.65 2.19
C PRO A 100 17.21 -1.61 2.67
N HIS A 101 16.62 -1.31 3.81
CA HIS A 101 15.49 -2.08 4.34
C HIS A 101 14.28 -1.19 4.61
N ASN A 102 13.08 -1.75 4.53
CA ASN A 102 11.85 -1.16 5.02
C ASN A 102 10.92 -2.23 5.61
N VAL A 103 9.83 -1.78 6.17
CA VAL A 103 8.73 -2.65 6.62
C VAL A 103 7.49 -2.25 5.86
N ALA A 104 6.95 -3.17 5.06
CA ALA A 104 5.72 -2.99 4.32
C ALA A 104 4.73 -4.10 4.69
N PHE A 105 3.51 -3.73 5.07
CA PHE A 105 2.45 -4.68 5.43
C PHE A 105 1.59 -5.01 4.22
N ASP A 106 1.16 -6.26 4.16
CA ASP A 106 0.17 -6.71 3.18
C ASP A 106 -1.25 -6.32 3.64
N GLY A 107 -1.79 -5.27 3.05
CA GLY A 107 -3.13 -4.78 3.35
C GLY A 107 -4.27 -5.55 2.69
N THR A 108 -4.00 -6.54 1.83
CA THR A 108 -5.02 -7.22 1.01
C THR A 108 -6.03 -8.02 1.84
N LYS A 109 -5.61 -8.48 3.01
CA LYS A 109 -6.44 -9.27 3.94
C LYS A 109 -6.93 -8.48 5.14
N LEU A 110 -6.60 -7.21 5.23
CA LEU A 110 -7.01 -6.35 6.33
C LEU A 110 -8.32 -5.65 6.02
N ALA A 111 -9.21 -5.60 7.02
CA ALA A 111 -10.39 -4.74 6.95
C ALA A 111 -9.98 -3.26 6.89
N ALA A 112 -10.79 -2.41 6.28
CA ALA A 112 -10.43 -1.02 6.02
C ALA A 112 -10.06 -0.23 7.30
N ASP A 113 -10.76 -0.48 8.39
CA ASP A 113 -10.49 0.12 9.70
C ASP A 113 -9.13 -0.32 10.25
N GLN A 114 -8.78 -1.60 10.14
CA GLN A 114 -7.50 -2.15 10.57
C GLN A 114 -6.34 -1.65 9.72
N LYS A 115 -6.58 -1.52 8.42
CA LYS A 115 -5.61 -0.98 7.48
C LYS A 115 -5.28 0.47 7.81
N ALA A 116 -6.30 1.30 8.02
CA ALA A 116 -6.14 2.70 8.40
C ALA A 116 -5.44 2.87 9.76
N GLN A 117 -5.82 2.04 10.76
CA GLN A 117 -5.18 2.08 12.07
C GLN A 117 -3.70 1.66 12.01
N LEU A 118 -3.38 0.58 11.28
CA LEU A 118 -2.00 0.12 11.12
C LEU A 118 -1.15 1.15 10.38
N ASP A 119 -1.70 1.76 9.34
CA ASP A 119 -1.02 2.81 8.59
C ASP A 119 -0.71 4.03 9.48
N ALA A 120 -1.65 4.45 10.30
CA ALA A 120 -1.43 5.52 11.27
C ALA A 120 -0.37 5.13 12.33
N ASN A 121 -0.38 3.88 12.79
CA ASN A 121 0.54 3.35 13.79
C ASN A 121 2.00 3.23 13.31
N MET A 122 2.24 3.28 12.00
CA MET A 122 3.57 3.33 11.42
C MET A 122 4.24 4.71 11.51
N GLY A 123 3.47 5.73 11.93
CA GLY A 123 3.97 7.10 12.05
C GLY A 123 4.08 7.84 10.70
N ALA A 124 4.80 8.95 10.70
CA ALA A 124 4.89 9.83 9.53
C ALA A 124 6.02 9.47 8.54
N ASP A 125 7.03 8.72 9.01
CA ASP A 125 8.19 8.34 8.18
C ASP A 125 7.86 7.15 7.27
N LYS A 126 7.09 7.45 6.22
CA LYS A 126 6.54 6.46 5.27
C LYS A 126 6.87 6.84 3.82
N MET A 127 6.99 5.84 2.96
CA MET A 127 7.09 6.00 1.51
C MET A 127 5.77 5.68 0.78
N GLY A 128 4.77 5.22 1.51
CA GLY A 128 3.45 4.88 0.99
C GLY A 128 2.54 4.31 2.06
N GLU A 129 1.31 3.99 1.68
CA GLU A 129 0.36 3.34 2.57
C GLU A 129 0.94 1.99 3.05
N LEU A 130 0.86 1.75 4.37
CA LEU A 130 1.41 0.55 5.02
C LEU A 130 2.90 0.28 4.75
N SER A 131 3.68 1.28 4.34
CA SER A 131 5.08 1.11 3.97
C SER A 131 5.95 2.18 4.60
N SER A 132 6.87 1.80 5.46
CA SER A 132 7.83 2.72 6.08
C SER A 132 8.82 3.28 5.07
N ALA A 133 9.46 4.39 5.40
CA ALA A 133 10.63 4.87 4.67
C ALA A 133 11.79 3.86 4.73
N MET A 134 12.69 3.96 3.74
CA MET A 134 13.89 3.13 3.69
C MET A 134 14.86 3.50 4.80
N LYS A 135 15.46 2.49 5.41
CA LYS A 135 16.55 2.60 6.38
C LYS A 135 17.82 2.03 5.77
N MET A 136 18.88 2.83 5.82
CA MET A 136 20.10 2.56 5.04
C MET A 136 21.25 2.04 5.90
N ASN A 137 21.29 2.44 7.17
CA ASN A 137 22.49 2.23 8.00
C ASN A 137 22.20 1.25 9.13
N ALA A 138 23.21 0.48 9.51
CA ALA A 138 23.14 -0.34 10.71
C ALA A 138 22.82 0.54 11.93
N GLY A 139 21.88 0.08 12.76
CA GLY A 139 21.35 0.82 13.89
C GLY A 139 20.12 1.66 13.59
N ASP A 140 19.82 1.97 12.33
CA ASP A 140 18.54 2.60 11.97
C ASP A 140 17.38 1.72 12.41
N ALA A 141 16.28 2.34 12.83
CA ALA A 141 15.13 1.60 13.32
C ALA A 141 13.80 2.15 12.78
N ILE A 142 12.81 1.25 12.70
CA ILE A 142 11.42 1.55 12.41
C ILE A 142 10.60 1.02 13.59
N THR A 143 9.76 1.87 14.19
CA THR A 143 8.88 1.45 15.28
C THR A 143 7.43 1.49 14.81
N VAL A 144 6.71 0.41 15.05
CA VAL A 144 5.29 0.26 14.71
C VAL A 144 4.50 -0.09 15.97
N SER A 145 3.47 0.66 16.27
CA SER A 145 2.54 0.35 17.36
C SER A 145 1.50 -0.67 16.90
N PHE A 146 1.11 -1.57 17.78
CA PHE A 146 -0.05 -2.44 17.63
C PHE A 146 -1.19 -2.06 18.59
N GLY A 147 -1.18 -0.82 19.08
CA GLY A 147 -2.30 -0.22 19.77
C GLY A 147 -3.53 -0.15 18.86
N GLY A 148 -4.70 -0.52 19.40
CA GLY A 148 -5.96 -0.53 18.64
C GLY A 148 -6.07 -1.62 17.56
N MET A 149 -5.07 -2.49 17.42
CA MET A 149 -5.10 -3.58 16.45
C MET A 149 -5.92 -4.76 16.98
N LYS A 150 -6.72 -5.37 16.12
CA LYS A 150 -7.52 -6.56 16.44
C LYS A 150 -6.66 -7.83 16.42
N PRO A 151 -7.05 -8.87 17.17
CA PRO A 151 -6.42 -10.18 17.02
C PRO A 151 -6.43 -10.66 15.55
N GLY A 152 -5.31 -11.21 15.12
CA GLY A 152 -5.17 -11.64 13.73
C GLY A 152 -3.72 -11.76 13.27
N ALA A 153 -3.54 -12.14 12.01
CA ALA A 153 -2.23 -12.28 11.37
C ALA A 153 -1.96 -11.09 10.43
N TYR A 154 -0.85 -10.44 10.63
CA TYR A 154 -0.39 -9.28 9.87
C TYR A 154 0.89 -9.67 9.12
N ALA A 155 0.74 -9.99 7.85
CA ALA A 155 1.87 -10.32 6.99
C ALA A 155 2.65 -9.06 6.63
N TYR A 156 3.98 -9.17 6.62
CA TYR A 156 4.87 -8.05 6.28
C TYR A 156 6.08 -8.52 5.49
N ASN A 157 6.73 -7.58 4.82
CA ASN A 157 7.90 -7.84 4.00
C ASN A 157 8.83 -6.62 3.97
N CYS A 158 10.04 -6.83 3.45
CA CYS A 158 10.93 -5.76 3.02
C CYS A 158 10.81 -5.64 1.50
N THR A 159 10.33 -4.50 1.02
CA THR A 159 10.00 -4.30 -0.40
C THR A 159 11.18 -4.61 -1.35
N PRO A 160 12.40 -4.06 -1.15
CA PRO A 160 13.52 -4.35 -2.04
C PRO A 160 13.97 -5.82 -2.00
N HIS A 161 13.71 -6.55 -0.91
CA HIS A 161 14.19 -7.92 -0.73
C HIS A 161 13.05 -8.96 -0.72
N LEU A 162 11.84 -8.57 -1.15
CA LEU A 162 10.69 -9.47 -1.20
C LEU A 162 10.95 -10.69 -2.10
N ALA A 163 11.55 -10.48 -3.26
CA ALA A 163 11.90 -11.55 -4.20
C ALA A 163 12.96 -12.51 -3.62
N MET A 164 13.73 -12.06 -2.61
CA MET A 164 14.71 -12.87 -1.90
C MET A 164 14.13 -13.56 -0.66
N GLY A 165 12.81 -13.44 -0.45
CA GLY A 165 12.11 -14.12 0.64
C GLY A 165 12.10 -13.35 1.98
N MET A 166 12.50 -12.08 2.02
CA MET A 166 12.47 -11.27 3.24
C MET A 166 11.05 -10.90 3.62
N LYS A 167 10.38 -11.76 4.37
CA LYS A 167 8.99 -11.63 4.82
C LYS A 167 8.77 -12.29 6.17
N GLY A 168 7.68 -11.94 6.82
CA GLY A 168 7.30 -12.52 8.10
C GLY A 168 5.83 -12.32 8.42
N VAL A 169 5.41 -12.79 9.57
CA VAL A 169 4.03 -12.67 10.08
C VAL A 169 4.06 -12.27 11.55
N ILE A 170 3.27 -11.25 11.87
CA ILE A 170 2.98 -10.85 13.24
C ILE A 170 1.60 -11.40 13.61
N THR A 171 1.51 -12.17 14.68
CA THR A 171 0.25 -12.65 15.22
C THR A 171 -0.10 -11.83 16.46
N VAL A 172 -1.22 -11.09 16.40
CA VAL A 172 -1.79 -10.37 17.54
C VAL A 172 -2.80 -11.26 18.24
N LYS A 173 -2.71 -11.36 19.56
CA LYS A 173 -3.64 -12.10 20.44
C LYS A 173 -4.52 -11.16 21.24
#